data_b5e4ec876968a074fbf3e2270069ea19
#
_entry.id   b5e4ec876968a074fbf3e2270069ea19
#
_cell.length_a   1.000
_cell.length_b   1.000
_cell.length_c   1.000
_cell.angle_alpha   90.00
_cell.angle_beta   90.00
_cell.angle_gamma   90.00
#
_symmetry.space_group_name_H-M   'P 1'
#
loop_
_entity.id
_entity.type
_entity.pdbx_description
1 polymer ?
#
loop_
_entity_poly.entity_id
_entity_poly.type
_entity_poly.pdbx_seq_one_letter_code
_entity_poly.pdbx_strand_id
1 'polypeptide(L)'
;MIPIPKRAIPIVEIVVNPLPIEAPTKAHTRKTEPDFAKIDATMKILSQNFSISWVAAIPVILMFLCAWFKIPAIPTLFINIAVSTGIILVNDPHISLKGLAALMETGYVAHTKNEAVNALLTRGGISNMMGTVSLIITTLALGGLLMELGIIQTAMEPLIQRLNRPGKLVLSTILAGIGINLFVGEQYLSVILPGRAFKDAFDRVGLAPLALGRVLEDGGSVINYLIPWGVAGSFAASTLGVPVLEFLPFTLFALLSPILSVISGYTGIGLKMKKEN
;
A
#
# COMPACT_ATOMS: atom_id res chain seq x y z
N MET A 1 -32.66 36.53 6.72
CA MET A 1 -31.29 37.00 6.49
C MET A 1 -30.38 36.17 7.40
N ILE A 2 -29.86 35.04 6.88
CA ILE A 2 -29.02 34.07 7.62
C ILE A 2 -27.56 34.42 7.28
N PRO A 3 -26.67 34.65 8.25
CA PRO A 3 -25.29 35.00 7.98
C PRO A 3 -24.52 33.76 7.50
N ILE A 4 -23.93 33.86 6.29
CA ILE A 4 -23.02 32.90 5.72
C ILE A 4 -21.67 33.01 6.44
N PRO A 5 -21.10 31.96 7.02
CA PRO A 5 -19.75 32.02 7.58
C PRO A 5 -18.72 32.07 6.47
N LYS A 6 -18.07 33.22 6.32
CA LYS A 6 -16.85 33.38 5.52
C LYS A 6 -15.70 32.70 6.23
N ARG A 7 -15.33 31.50 5.79
CA ARG A 7 -13.95 30.96 5.85
C ARG A 7 -13.87 29.77 4.91
N ALA A 8 -13.58 30.07 3.65
CA ALA A 8 -12.97 29.06 2.77
C ALA A 8 -11.53 28.87 3.27
N ILE A 9 -11.25 27.71 3.82
CA ILE A 9 -9.88 27.30 4.14
C ILE A 9 -9.22 27.03 2.80
N PRO A 10 -8.15 27.73 2.42
CA PRO A 10 -7.49 27.49 1.14
C PRO A 10 -6.85 26.08 1.16
N ILE A 11 -7.14 25.31 0.12
CA ILE A 11 -6.64 23.93 -0.09
C ILE A 11 -5.11 23.84 0.05
N VAL A 12 -4.40 24.94 -0.19
CA VAL A 12 -2.96 25.05 -0.06
C VAL A 12 -2.47 24.87 1.39
N GLU A 13 -3.28 25.26 2.38
CA GLU A 13 -2.90 25.16 3.80
C GLU A 13 -2.97 23.72 4.33
N ILE A 14 -3.79 22.87 3.71
CA ILE A 14 -3.91 21.44 4.05
C ILE A 14 -2.73 20.62 3.50
N VAL A 15 -2.17 21.05 2.38
CA VAL A 15 -1.04 20.34 1.72
C VAL A 15 0.30 20.71 2.37
N VAL A 16 0.42 21.92 2.91
CA VAL A 16 1.69 22.43 3.47
C VAL A 16 1.77 22.25 5.00
N ASN A 17 0.63 22.07 5.66
CA ASN A 17 0.57 21.87 7.12
C ASN A 17 -0.23 20.59 7.39
N PRO A 18 0.40 19.40 7.39
CA PRO A 18 -0.27 18.21 7.90
C PRO A 18 -0.69 18.54 9.33
N LEU A 19 -1.97 18.24 9.64
CA LEU A 19 -2.51 18.35 10.99
C LEU A 19 -1.43 17.91 11.99
N PRO A 20 -1.18 18.67 13.08
CA PRO A 20 -0.17 18.29 14.04
C PRO A 20 -0.51 16.88 14.54
N ILE A 21 0.21 15.91 14.04
CA ILE A 21 0.33 14.63 14.71
C ILE A 21 1.06 15.03 15.99
N GLU A 22 0.32 15.11 17.10
CA GLU A 22 0.96 15.26 18.41
C GLU A 22 2.04 14.19 18.47
N ALA A 23 3.29 14.64 18.44
CA ALA A 23 4.43 13.76 18.61
C ALA A 23 4.17 12.99 19.91
N PRO A 24 4.18 11.67 19.90
CA PRO A 24 3.98 10.91 21.13
C PRO A 24 5.06 11.38 22.10
N THR A 25 4.61 12.05 23.17
CA THR A 25 5.42 12.44 24.31
C THR A 25 6.32 11.27 24.64
N LYS A 26 7.63 11.46 24.64
CA LYS A 26 8.73 10.52 24.87
C LYS A 26 8.22 9.22 25.54
N ALA A 27 7.86 8.23 24.72
CA ALA A 27 7.54 6.92 25.21
C ALA A 27 8.83 6.34 25.77
N HIS A 28 8.87 6.28 27.08
CA HIS A 28 9.77 5.45 27.84
C HIS A 28 9.94 4.10 27.12
N THR A 29 11.17 3.74 26.83
CA THR A 29 11.58 2.37 26.51
C THR A 29 11.35 1.49 27.74
N ARG A 30 10.09 1.26 28.08
CA ARG A 30 9.67 0.16 28.92
C ARG A 30 9.65 -1.07 28.02
N LYS A 31 10.46 -2.06 28.34
CA LYS A 31 10.20 -3.45 27.95
C LYS A 31 8.75 -3.72 28.34
N THR A 32 7.83 -3.56 27.42
CA THR A 32 6.43 -3.90 27.64
C THR A 32 6.36 -5.41 27.56
N GLU A 33 6.37 -6.06 28.72
CA GLU A 33 5.71 -7.36 28.82
C GLU A 33 4.28 -7.17 28.26
N PRO A 34 3.78 -8.09 27.44
CA PRO A 34 2.44 -7.97 26.89
C PRO A 34 1.47 -7.76 28.04
N ASP A 35 0.78 -6.64 28.04
CA ASP A 35 -0.19 -6.27 29.08
C ASP A 35 -1.45 -7.12 28.87
N PHE A 36 -1.39 -8.37 29.34
CA PHE A 36 -2.50 -9.32 29.24
C PHE A 36 -3.79 -8.76 29.83
N ALA A 37 -3.70 -7.89 30.84
CA ALA A 37 -4.87 -7.26 31.44
C ALA A 37 -5.58 -6.32 30.44
N LYS A 38 -4.84 -5.62 29.60
CA LYS A 38 -5.43 -4.80 28.50
C LYS A 38 -6.05 -5.66 27.42
N ILE A 39 -5.41 -6.78 27.09
CA ILE A 39 -5.94 -7.72 26.10
C ILE A 39 -7.25 -8.31 26.61
N ASP A 40 -7.30 -8.78 27.84
CA ASP A 40 -8.49 -9.35 28.47
C ASP A 40 -9.63 -8.31 28.59
N ALA A 41 -9.30 -7.08 28.97
CA ALA A 41 -10.27 -5.98 29.00
C ALA A 41 -10.85 -5.68 27.62
N THR A 42 -10.00 -5.65 26.58
CA THR A 42 -10.43 -5.43 25.20
C THR A 42 -11.29 -6.60 24.70
N MET A 43 -10.90 -7.83 24.96
CA MET A 43 -11.67 -9.02 24.60
C MET A 43 -13.04 -9.03 25.27
N LYS A 44 -13.12 -8.64 26.55
CA LYS A 44 -14.37 -8.54 27.29
C LYS A 44 -15.29 -7.47 26.69
N ILE A 45 -14.76 -6.30 26.32
CA ILE A 45 -15.53 -5.25 25.67
C ILE A 45 -16.03 -5.72 24.29
N LEU A 46 -15.19 -6.38 23.52
CA LEU A 46 -15.57 -6.93 22.22
C LEU A 46 -16.69 -7.98 22.34
N SER A 47 -16.57 -8.93 23.27
CA SER A 47 -17.57 -9.99 23.49
C SER A 47 -18.89 -9.46 24.04
N GLN A 48 -18.90 -8.32 24.74
CA GLN A 48 -20.11 -7.68 25.26
C GLN A 48 -20.87 -6.84 24.20
N ASN A 49 -20.13 -6.28 23.22
CA ASN A 49 -20.72 -5.37 22.25
C ASN A 49 -20.93 -6.03 20.86
N PHE A 50 -20.28 -7.16 20.62
CA PHE A 50 -20.33 -7.85 19.32
C PHE A 50 -20.59 -9.33 19.49
N SER A 51 -21.55 -9.86 18.75
CA SER A 51 -21.74 -11.30 18.62
C SER A 51 -20.74 -11.85 17.59
N ILE A 52 -19.64 -12.43 18.07
CA ILE A 52 -18.66 -13.10 17.20
C ILE A 52 -19.30 -14.42 16.73
N SER A 53 -19.87 -14.40 15.52
CA SER A 53 -20.50 -15.56 14.89
C SER A 53 -19.62 -16.06 13.74
N TRP A 54 -19.72 -17.35 13.44
CA TRP A 54 -19.11 -17.96 12.25
C TRP A 54 -19.56 -17.29 10.95
N VAL A 55 -20.72 -16.61 10.95
CA VAL A 55 -21.21 -15.82 9.81
C VAL A 55 -20.22 -14.69 9.45
N ALA A 56 -19.54 -14.11 10.44
CA ALA A 56 -18.52 -13.09 10.19
C ALA A 56 -17.27 -13.62 9.45
N ALA A 57 -17.04 -14.93 9.47
CA ALA A 57 -15.94 -15.56 8.75
C ALA A 57 -16.25 -15.81 7.26
N ILE A 58 -17.54 -15.78 6.86
CA ILE A 58 -17.97 -16.07 5.48
C ILE A 58 -17.26 -15.20 4.43
N PRO A 59 -17.16 -13.86 4.58
CA PRO A 59 -16.45 -13.03 3.60
C PRO A 59 -14.98 -13.40 3.45
N VAL A 60 -14.31 -13.75 4.55
CA VAL A 60 -12.90 -14.17 4.55
C VAL A 60 -12.73 -15.51 3.84
N ILE A 61 -13.55 -16.50 4.18
CA ILE A 61 -13.55 -17.82 3.55
C ILE A 61 -13.84 -17.69 2.05
N LEU A 62 -14.82 -16.86 1.69
CA LEU A 62 -15.19 -16.59 0.31
C LEU A 62 -14.03 -15.98 -0.50
N MET A 63 -13.26 -15.07 0.10
CA MET A 63 -12.07 -14.50 -0.52
C MET A 63 -11.05 -15.59 -0.86
N PHE A 64 -10.77 -16.51 0.08
CA PHE A 64 -9.86 -17.64 -0.15
C PHE A 64 -10.40 -18.59 -1.21
N LEU A 65 -11.70 -18.89 -1.22
CA LEU A 65 -12.32 -19.72 -2.25
C LEU A 65 -12.22 -19.08 -3.64
N CYS A 66 -12.52 -17.79 -3.76
CA CYS A 66 -12.37 -17.06 -5.03
C CYS A 66 -10.92 -17.09 -5.53
N ALA A 67 -9.95 -16.93 -4.63
CA ALA A 67 -8.53 -17.05 -4.97
C ALA A 67 -8.15 -18.46 -5.41
N TRP A 68 -8.67 -19.49 -4.75
CA TRP A 68 -8.49 -20.90 -5.13
C TRP A 68 -9.01 -21.19 -6.53
N PHE A 69 -10.20 -20.67 -6.85
CA PHE A 69 -10.80 -20.78 -8.18
C PHE A 69 -10.19 -19.82 -9.22
N LYS A 70 -9.14 -19.08 -8.85
CA LYS A 70 -8.45 -18.10 -9.72
C LYS A 70 -9.37 -17.03 -10.29
N ILE A 71 -10.42 -16.65 -9.56
CA ILE A 71 -11.29 -15.54 -9.93
C ILE A 71 -10.50 -14.24 -9.83
N PRO A 72 -10.53 -13.34 -10.84
CA PRO A 72 -9.83 -12.05 -10.78
C PRO A 72 -10.24 -11.20 -9.57
N ALA A 73 -9.34 -10.33 -9.10
CA ALA A 73 -9.53 -9.56 -7.88
C ALA A 73 -10.80 -8.69 -7.90
N ILE A 74 -11.09 -8.01 -9.03
CA ILE A 74 -12.25 -7.10 -9.13
C ILE A 74 -13.57 -7.84 -8.95
N PRO A 75 -13.90 -8.93 -9.68
CA PRO A 75 -15.09 -9.74 -9.42
C PRO A 75 -15.13 -10.28 -7.99
N THR A 76 -14.01 -10.73 -7.43
CA THR A 76 -13.93 -11.23 -6.06
C THR A 76 -14.36 -10.17 -5.05
N LEU A 77 -13.93 -8.91 -5.22
CA LEU A 77 -14.34 -7.81 -4.35
C LEU A 77 -15.84 -7.51 -4.46
N PHE A 78 -16.42 -7.48 -5.68
CA PHE A 78 -17.84 -7.27 -5.86
C PHE A 78 -18.70 -8.39 -5.24
N ILE A 79 -18.30 -9.64 -5.43
CA ILE A 79 -18.95 -10.79 -4.80
C ILE A 79 -18.90 -10.65 -3.27
N ASN A 80 -17.75 -10.29 -2.72
CA ASN A 80 -17.56 -10.10 -1.28
C ASN A 80 -18.43 -8.98 -0.73
N ILE A 81 -18.51 -7.83 -1.42
CA ILE A 81 -19.39 -6.73 -1.07
C ILE A 81 -20.85 -7.17 -1.06
N ALA A 82 -21.30 -7.87 -2.11
CA ALA A 82 -22.68 -8.35 -2.22
C ALA A 82 -23.03 -9.34 -1.10
N VAL A 83 -22.14 -10.30 -0.81
CA VAL A 83 -22.35 -11.28 0.27
C VAL A 83 -22.34 -10.59 1.63
N SER A 84 -21.40 -9.68 1.90
CA SER A 84 -21.33 -8.93 3.15
C SER A 84 -22.57 -8.06 3.36
N THR A 85 -23.05 -7.40 2.31
CA THR A 85 -24.31 -6.64 2.33
C THR A 85 -25.50 -7.54 2.62
N GLY A 86 -25.56 -8.71 2.00
CA GLY A 86 -26.60 -9.72 2.27
C GLY A 86 -26.59 -10.18 3.73
N ILE A 87 -25.42 -10.42 4.30
CA ILE A 87 -25.27 -10.78 5.72
C ILE A 87 -25.78 -9.65 6.63
N ILE A 88 -25.49 -8.40 6.31
CA ILE A 88 -25.98 -7.24 7.09
C ILE A 88 -27.51 -7.19 7.05
N LEU A 89 -28.11 -7.33 5.87
CA LEU A 89 -29.57 -7.28 5.71
C LEU A 89 -30.30 -8.44 6.43
N VAL A 90 -29.65 -9.61 6.53
CA VAL A 90 -30.21 -10.75 7.27
C VAL A 90 -30.10 -10.55 8.78
N ASN A 91 -28.98 -9.98 9.25
CA ASN A 91 -28.77 -9.75 10.68
C ASN A 91 -29.51 -8.53 11.22
N ASP A 92 -29.74 -7.52 10.40
CA ASP A 92 -30.50 -6.32 10.73
C ASP A 92 -31.52 -6.01 9.63
N PRO A 93 -32.70 -6.69 9.63
CA PRO A 93 -33.74 -6.47 8.64
C PRO A 93 -34.36 -5.06 8.65
N HIS A 94 -34.11 -4.26 9.70
CA HIS A 94 -34.62 -2.90 9.84
C HIS A 94 -33.67 -1.84 9.30
N ILE A 95 -32.48 -2.23 8.82
CA ILE A 95 -31.55 -1.26 8.23
C ILE A 95 -32.19 -0.63 6.99
N SER A 96 -32.27 0.71 6.98
CA SER A 96 -32.79 1.41 5.81
C SER A 96 -31.73 1.47 4.70
N LEU A 97 -32.16 1.62 3.44
CA LEU A 97 -31.24 1.87 2.32
C LEU A 97 -30.32 3.08 2.58
N LYS A 98 -30.82 4.11 3.25
CA LYS A 98 -30.03 5.27 3.67
C LYS A 98 -28.97 4.88 4.71
N GLY A 99 -29.32 4.02 5.66
CA GLY A 99 -28.35 3.50 6.64
C GLY A 99 -27.27 2.65 6.00
N LEU A 100 -27.63 1.80 5.04
CA LEU A 100 -26.67 1.01 4.28
C LEU A 100 -25.74 1.90 3.44
N ALA A 101 -26.29 2.90 2.76
CA ALA A 101 -25.48 3.87 1.99
C ALA A 101 -24.50 4.64 2.89
N ALA A 102 -24.96 5.10 4.07
CA ALA A 102 -24.10 5.76 5.05
C ALA A 102 -22.98 4.83 5.55
N LEU A 103 -23.28 3.55 5.79
CA LEU A 103 -22.29 2.56 6.19
C LEU A 103 -21.23 2.34 5.09
N MET A 104 -21.61 2.34 3.83
CA MET A 104 -20.68 2.24 2.70
C MET A 104 -19.84 3.52 2.55
N GLU A 105 -20.41 4.69 2.79
CA GLU A 105 -19.74 5.98 2.65
C GLU A 105 -18.75 6.24 3.78
N THR A 106 -19.18 6.12 5.03
CA THR A 106 -18.38 6.49 6.21
C THR A 106 -17.69 5.30 6.87
N GLY A 107 -18.07 4.07 6.53
CA GLY A 107 -17.65 2.87 7.21
C GLY A 107 -18.39 2.64 8.54
N TYR A 108 -17.97 1.59 9.23
CA TYR A 108 -18.47 1.31 10.58
C TYR A 108 -17.85 2.27 11.58
N VAL A 109 -18.69 2.92 12.39
CA VAL A 109 -18.26 3.81 13.48
C VAL A 109 -18.61 3.13 14.81
N ALA A 110 -17.60 2.77 15.58
CA ALA A 110 -17.79 2.14 16.88
C ALA A 110 -18.14 3.17 17.96
N HIS A 111 -19.14 2.87 18.77
CA HIS A 111 -19.57 3.67 19.90
C HIS A 111 -19.46 2.88 21.21
N THR A 112 -18.27 2.39 21.54
CA THR A 112 -18.01 1.72 22.81
C THR A 112 -17.54 2.74 23.86
N LYS A 113 -17.55 2.33 25.14
CA LYS A 113 -17.02 3.17 26.24
C LYS A 113 -15.50 3.26 26.27
N ASN A 114 -14.80 2.64 25.34
CA ASN A 114 -13.34 2.60 25.29
C ASN A 114 -12.83 3.19 23.99
N GLU A 115 -12.11 4.31 24.07
CA GLU A 115 -11.58 5.03 22.90
C GLU A 115 -10.61 4.19 22.07
N ALA A 116 -9.78 3.36 22.70
CA ALA A 116 -8.84 2.49 21.99
C ALA A 116 -9.58 1.43 21.15
N VAL A 117 -10.68 0.88 21.68
CA VAL A 117 -11.55 -0.07 20.96
C VAL A 117 -12.28 0.66 19.84
N ASN A 118 -12.77 1.87 20.07
CA ASN A 118 -13.42 2.68 19.04
C ASN A 118 -12.46 3.00 17.90
N ALA A 119 -11.22 3.41 18.19
CA ALA A 119 -10.18 3.68 17.19
C ALA A 119 -9.80 2.43 16.39
N LEU A 120 -9.82 1.26 17.01
CA LEU A 120 -9.54 -0.01 16.33
C LEU A 120 -10.67 -0.42 15.38
N LEU A 121 -11.93 -0.27 15.79
CA LEU A 121 -13.10 -0.78 15.08
C LEU A 121 -13.70 0.23 14.10
N THR A 122 -13.50 1.54 14.30
CA THR A 122 -13.95 2.59 13.37
C THR A 122 -13.07 2.55 12.15
N ARG A 123 -13.46 1.77 11.16
CA ARG A 123 -12.68 1.49 9.95
C ARG A 123 -13.58 1.38 8.72
N GLY A 124 -12.96 1.53 7.55
CA GLY A 124 -13.63 1.38 6.26
C GLY A 124 -14.30 2.68 5.80
N GLY A 125 -15.20 2.54 4.83
CA GLY A 125 -15.89 3.65 4.16
C GLY A 125 -15.11 4.29 3.02
N ILE A 126 -15.85 4.67 1.98
CA ILE A 126 -15.28 5.31 0.79
C ILE A 126 -14.62 6.63 1.17
N SER A 127 -15.24 7.42 2.07
CA SER A 127 -14.73 8.72 2.51
C SER A 127 -13.34 8.64 3.14
N ASN A 128 -13.07 7.58 3.91
CA ASN A 128 -11.74 7.37 4.50
C ASN A 128 -10.66 7.04 3.46
N MET A 129 -11.06 6.50 2.29
CA MET A 129 -10.13 6.16 1.21
C MET A 129 -9.91 7.32 0.23
N MET A 130 -10.74 8.38 0.27
CA MET A 130 -10.65 9.48 -0.69
C MET A 130 -9.31 10.22 -0.66
N GLY A 131 -8.68 10.34 0.51
CA GLY A 131 -7.33 10.89 0.63
C GLY A 131 -6.30 10.08 -0.16
N THR A 132 -6.32 8.76 -0.01
CA THR A 132 -5.45 7.83 -0.76
C THR A 132 -5.75 7.86 -2.25
N VAL A 133 -7.02 7.88 -2.64
CA VAL A 133 -7.44 7.99 -4.06
C VAL A 133 -6.95 9.29 -4.69
N SER A 134 -7.09 10.42 -3.99
CA SER A 134 -6.58 11.72 -4.45
C SER A 134 -5.06 11.70 -4.62
N LEU A 135 -4.34 11.10 -3.69
CA LEU A 135 -2.89 10.93 -3.77
C LEU A 135 -2.51 10.09 -5.00
N ILE A 136 -3.19 8.97 -5.24
CA ILE A 136 -2.95 8.11 -6.41
C ILE A 136 -3.17 8.89 -7.72
N ILE A 137 -4.29 9.59 -7.84
CA ILE A 137 -4.62 10.37 -9.05
C ILE A 137 -3.55 11.45 -9.30
N THR A 138 -3.18 12.20 -8.25
CA THR A 138 -2.18 13.26 -8.37
C THR A 138 -0.81 12.70 -8.77
N THR A 139 -0.41 11.58 -8.17
CA THR A 139 0.88 10.93 -8.42
C THR A 139 0.94 10.34 -9.84
N LEU A 140 -0.15 9.70 -10.29
CA LEU A 140 -0.24 9.18 -11.65
C LEU A 140 -0.24 10.31 -12.69
N ALA A 141 -0.92 11.43 -12.42
CA ALA A 141 -0.89 12.61 -13.28
C ALA A 141 0.54 13.19 -13.38
N LEU A 142 1.24 13.35 -12.26
CA LEU A 142 2.63 13.81 -12.24
C LEU A 142 3.53 12.84 -13.02
N GLY A 143 3.42 11.53 -12.74
CA GLY A 143 4.18 10.50 -13.44
C GLY A 143 3.92 10.50 -14.95
N GLY A 144 2.65 10.66 -15.37
CA GLY A 144 2.26 10.78 -16.76
C GLY A 144 2.90 12.00 -17.45
N LEU A 145 2.89 13.16 -16.79
CA LEU A 145 3.57 14.36 -17.28
C LEU A 145 5.07 14.17 -17.45
N LEU A 146 5.74 13.57 -16.46
CA LEU A 146 7.18 13.29 -16.53
C LEU A 146 7.53 12.33 -17.68
N MET A 147 6.65 11.38 -17.99
CA MET A 147 6.80 10.48 -19.15
C MET A 147 6.60 11.22 -20.47
N GLU A 148 5.52 11.99 -20.59
CA GLU A 148 5.17 12.71 -21.83
C GLU A 148 6.23 13.75 -22.20
N LEU A 149 6.79 14.43 -21.19
CA LEU A 149 7.89 15.37 -21.37
C LEU A 149 9.24 14.68 -21.67
N GLY A 150 9.31 13.35 -21.66
CA GLY A 150 10.53 12.59 -21.93
C GLY A 150 11.64 12.75 -20.87
N ILE A 151 11.33 13.34 -19.72
CA ILE A 151 12.33 13.62 -18.67
C ILE A 151 12.95 12.32 -18.15
N ILE A 152 12.13 11.31 -17.91
CA ILE A 152 12.58 10.02 -17.39
C ILE A 152 13.41 9.28 -18.41
N GLN A 153 12.98 9.24 -19.67
CA GLN A 153 13.70 8.61 -20.77
C GLN A 153 15.08 9.25 -20.96
N THR A 154 15.13 10.58 -21.03
CA THR A 154 16.38 11.34 -21.18
C THR A 154 17.36 11.11 -20.05
N ALA A 155 16.86 10.99 -18.80
CA ALA A 155 17.70 10.70 -17.63
C ALA A 155 18.24 9.26 -17.62
N MET A 156 17.49 8.30 -18.15
CA MET A 156 17.83 6.87 -18.11
C MET A 156 18.67 6.40 -19.30
N GLU A 157 18.48 6.99 -20.49
CA GLU A 157 19.09 6.55 -21.73
C GLU A 157 20.63 6.49 -21.71
N PRO A 158 21.36 7.52 -21.24
CA PRO A 158 22.84 7.46 -21.19
C PRO A 158 23.37 6.42 -20.19
N LEU A 159 22.58 6.08 -19.19
CA LEU A 159 22.92 5.05 -18.23
C LEU A 159 22.81 3.66 -18.86
N ILE A 160 21.72 3.38 -19.58
CA ILE A 160 21.38 2.09 -20.16
C ILE A 160 22.38 1.65 -21.25
N GLN A 161 22.85 2.60 -22.07
CA GLN A 161 23.78 2.30 -23.18
C GLN A 161 25.13 1.77 -22.71
N ARG A 162 25.55 2.07 -21.47
CA ARG A 162 26.86 1.65 -20.90
C ARG A 162 26.79 0.35 -20.12
N LEU A 163 25.61 -0.29 -20.03
CA LEU A 163 25.38 -1.46 -19.18
C LEU A 163 25.44 -2.76 -19.99
N ASN A 164 26.63 -3.36 -20.05
CA ASN A 164 26.90 -4.61 -20.78
C ASN A 164 27.16 -5.82 -19.87
N ARG A 165 26.99 -5.67 -18.55
CA ARG A 165 27.21 -6.77 -17.58
C ARG A 165 25.96 -6.99 -16.74
N PRO A 166 25.52 -8.25 -16.51
CA PRO A 166 24.32 -8.55 -15.75
C PRO A 166 24.26 -7.86 -14.38
N GLY A 167 25.35 -7.92 -13.59
CA GLY A 167 25.39 -7.31 -12.26
C GLY A 167 25.19 -5.80 -12.26
N LYS A 168 25.84 -5.08 -13.19
CA LYS A 168 25.66 -3.63 -13.32
C LYS A 168 24.23 -3.29 -13.78
N LEU A 169 23.69 -4.11 -14.67
CA LEU A 169 22.35 -3.93 -15.21
C LEU A 169 21.28 -4.10 -14.10
N VAL A 170 21.38 -5.16 -13.32
CA VAL A 170 20.51 -5.43 -12.18
C VAL A 170 20.57 -4.28 -11.16
N LEU A 171 21.80 -3.88 -10.77
CA LEU A 171 21.99 -2.76 -9.83
C LEU A 171 21.35 -1.47 -10.35
N SER A 172 21.58 -1.13 -11.62
CA SER A 172 21.03 0.12 -12.21
C SER A 172 19.51 0.07 -12.30
N THR A 173 18.91 -1.08 -12.60
CA THR A 173 17.45 -1.24 -12.64
C THR A 173 16.84 -1.07 -11.25
N ILE A 174 17.45 -1.65 -10.21
CA ILE A 174 17.02 -1.50 -8.82
C ILE A 174 17.13 -0.03 -8.40
N LEU A 175 18.26 0.62 -8.66
CA LEU A 175 18.45 2.03 -8.31
C LEU A 175 17.46 2.95 -9.06
N ALA A 176 17.13 2.64 -10.31
CA ALA A 176 16.11 3.36 -11.06
C ALA A 176 14.72 3.20 -10.44
N GLY A 177 14.33 1.98 -10.05
CA GLY A 177 13.07 1.71 -9.35
C GLY A 177 12.99 2.45 -8.01
N ILE A 178 14.03 2.38 -7.19
CA ILE A 178 14.13 3.11 -5.92
C ILE A 178 14.07 4.63 -6.17
N GLY A 179 14.80 5.13 -7.16
CA GLY A 179 14.81 6.55 -7.51
C GLY A 179 13.41 7.04 -7.88
N ILE A 180 12.69 6.33 -8.74
CA ILE A 180 11.32 6.69 -9.12
C ILE A 180 10.39 6.65 -7.90
N ASN A 181 10.53 5.65 -7.03
CA ASN A 181 9.78 5.61 -5.78
C ASN A 181 10.04 6.84 -4.89
N LEU A 182 11.29 7.26 -4.76
CA LEU A 182 11.65 8.44 -3.98
C LEU A 182 11.09 9.74 -4.56
N PHE A 183 11.13 9.90 -5.88
CA PHE A 183 10.67 11.13 -6.54
C PHE A 183 9.17 11.17 -6.75
N VAL A 184 8.56 10.04 -7.12
CA VAL A 184 7.14 9.98 -7.49
C VAL A 184 6.28 9.38 -6.36
N GLY A 185 6.83 8.47 -5.54
CA GLY A 185 6.11 7.85 -4.43
C GLY A 185 5.06 6.82 -4.86
N GLU A 186 5.12 6.34 -6.13
CA GLU A 186 4.10 5.48 -6.69
C GLU A 186 4.73 4.19 -7.27
N GLN A 187 4.24 3.04 -6.79
CA GLN A 187 4.76 1.71 -7.11
C GLN A 187 4.64 1.39 -8.60
N TYR A 188 3.53 1.73 -9.23
CA TYR A 188 3.24 1.34 -10.60
C TYR A 188 4.27 1.94 -11.58
N LEU A 189 4.60 3.21 -11.39
CA LEU A 189 5.60 3.89 -12.20
C LEU A 189 7.02 3.39 -11.94
N SER A 190 7.34 3.05 -10.70
CA SER A 190 8.66 2.51 -10.33
C SER A 190 8.95 1.13 -10.93
N VAL A 191 7.92 0.42 -11.37
CA VAL A 191 8.04 -0.87 -12.08
C VAL A 191 7.98 -0.67 -13.61
N ILE A 192 6.97 0.06 -14.10
CA ILE A 192 6.74 0.19 -15.55
C ILE A 192 7.84 0.96 -16.26
N LEU A 193 8.30 2.08 -15.69
CA LEU A 193 9.28 2.92 -16.35
C LEU A 193 10.63 2.23 -16.51
N PRO A 194 11.25 1.68 -15.44
CA PRO A 194 12.47 0.92 -15.60
C PRO A 194 12.25 -0.35 -16.43
N GLY A 195 11.08 -0.99 -16.29
CA GLY A 195 10.74 -2.18 -17.06
C GLY A 195 10.81 -1.96 -18.56
N ARG A 196 10.24 -0.85 -19.04
CA ARG A 196 10.33 -0.47 -20.46
C ARG A 196 11.75 -0.07 -20.88
N ALA A 197 12.40 0.74 -20.06
CA ALA A 197 13.71 1.28 -20.36
C ALA A 197 14.83 0.24 -20.39
N PHE A 198 14.82 -0.72 -19.46
CA PHE A 198 15.88 -1.73 -19.34
C PHE A 198 15.61 -3.03 -20.11
N LYS A 199 14.40 -3.22 -20.68
CA LYS A 199 14.02 -4.47 -21.37
C LYS A 199 15.04 -4.90 -22.41
N ASP A 200 15.39 -4.03 -23.35
CA ASP A 200 16.31 -4.36 -24.44
C ASP A 200 17.74 -4.60 -23.93
N ALA A 201 18.13 -3.94 -22.84
CA ALA A 201 19.42 -4.18 -22.19
C ALA A 201 19.48 -5.56 -21.53
N PHE A 202 18.42 -6.03 -20.88
CA PHE A 202 18.31 -7.39 -20.35
C PHE A 202 18.37 -8.42 -21.46
N ASP A 203 17.69 -8.15 -22.58
CA ASP A 203 17.71 -9.01 -23.76
C ASP A 203 19.10 -9.14 -24.37
N ARG A 204 19.86 -8.03 -24.48
CA ARG A 204 21.23 -8.01 -25.00
C ARG A 204 22.22 -8.83 -24.17
N VAL A 205 22.06 -8.85 -22.85
CA VAL A 205 22.96 -9.64 -21.97
C VAL A 205 22.48 -11.07 -21.76
N GLY A 206 21.45 -11.52 -22.50
CA GLY A 206 20.95 -12.90 -22.45
C GLY A 206 20.10 -13.23 -21.21
N LEU A 207 19.58 -12.23 -20.50
CA LEU A 207 18.70 -12.45 -19.35
C LEU A 207 17.25 -12.68 -19.80
N ALA A 208 16.57 -13.61 -19.12
CA ALA A 208 15.17 -13.89 -19.39
C ALA A 208 14.25 -12.73 -18.90
N PRO A 209 13.09 -12.51 -19.54
CA PRO A 209 12.12 -11.51 -19.08
C PRO A 209 11.70 -11.69 -17.61
N LEU A 210 11.69 -12.93 -17.12
CA LEU A 210 11.42 -13.25 -15.73
C LEU A 210 12.47 -12.67 -14.77
N ALA A 211 13.72 -12.57 -15.18
CA ALA A 211 14.79 -11.93 -14.39
C ALA A 211 14.54 -10.44 -14.26
N LEU A 212 14.12 -9.77 -15.36
CA LEU A 212 13.72 -8.37 -15.32
C LEU A 212 12.53 -8.15 -14.38
N GLY A 213 11.46 -8.94 -14.50
CA GLY A 213 10.28 -8.85 -13.64
C GLY A 213 10.64 -8.95 -12.17
N ARG A 214 11.49 -9.91 -11.78
CA ARG A 214 11.96 -10.05 -10.39
C ARG A 214 12.73 -8.82 -9.91
N VAL A 215 13.65 -8.32 -10.71
CA VAL A 215 14.47 -7.15 -10.34
C VAL A 215 13.61 -5.89 -10.18
N LEU A 216 12.57 -5.75 -11.00
CA LEU A 216 11.60 -4.66 -10.90
C LEU A 216 10.74 -4.74 -9.63
N GLU A 217 10.34 -5.95 -9.24
CA GLU A 217 9.63 -6.16 -7.97
C GLU A 217 10.52 -5.78 -6.78
N ASP A 218 11.77 -6.24 -6.77
CA ASP A 218 12.71 -6.01 -5.68
C ASP A 218 13.10 -4.52 -5.52
N GLY A 219 13.25 -3.78 -6.63
CA GLY A 219 13.60 -2.35 -6.61
C GLY A 219 12.40 -1.40 -6.62
N GLY A 220 11.27 -1.85 -7.14
CA GLY A 220 10.05 -1.04 -7.31
C GLY A 220 9.01 -1.34 -6.24
N SER A 221 8.43 -2.53 -6.26
CA SER A 221 7.26 -2.86 -5.44
C SER A 221 7.60 -2.99 -3.96
N VAL A 222 8.64 -3.76 -3.64
CA VAL A 222 8.98 -4.11 -2.25
C VAL A 222 9.43 -2.87 -1.46
N ILE A 223 10.14 -1.95 -2.10
CA ILE A 223 10.65 -0.72 -1.47
C ILE A 223 9.56 0.35 -1.29
N ASN A 224 8.48 0.33 -2.05
CA ASN A 224 7.47 1.39 -2.05
C ASN A 224 6.85 1.63 -0.66
N TYR A 225 6.67 0.57 0.15
CA TYR A 225 6.17 0.68 1.53
C TYR A 225 7.13 1.38 2.49
N LEU A 226 8.40 1.53 2.12
CA LEU A 226 9.42 2.20 2.92
C LEU A 226 9.52 3.70 2.62
N ILE A 227 8.77 4.21 1.65
CA ILE A 227 8.76 5.62 1.28
C ILE A 227 7.66 6.34 2.06
N PRO A 228 8.00 7.23 3.02
CA PRO A 228 7.01 7.85 3.92
C PRO A 228 5.93 8.67 3.19
N TRP A 229 6.30 9.32 2.10
CA TRP A 229 5.39 10.14 1.26
C TRP A 229 4.79 9.36 0.09
N GLY A 230 5.18 8.09 -0.09
CA GLY A 230 4.62 7.23 -1.12
C GLY A 230 3.22 6.74 -0.77
N VAL A 231 2.46 6.33 -1.79
CA VAL A 231 1.08 5.84 -1.62
C VAL A 231 1.03 4.65 -0.65
N ALA A 232 1.87 3.65 -0.87
CA ALA A 232 1.87 2.44 -0.04
C ALA A 232 2.42 2.70 1.38
N GLY A 233 3.48 3.52 1.51
CA GLY A 233 4.05 3.89 2.80
C GLY A 233 3.07 4.68 3.65
N SER A 234 2.42 5.69 3.08
CA SER A 234 1.39 6.49 3.77
C SER A 234 0.19 5.64 4.18
N PHE A 235 -0.26 4.72 3.29
CA PHE A 235 -1.34 3.80 3.61
C PHE A 235 -0.96 2.84 4.75
N ALA A 236 0.24 2.24 4.70
CA ALA A 236 0.72 1.35 5.75
C ALA A 236 0.83 2.09 7.09
N ALA A 237 1.42 3.29 7.11
CA ALA A 237 1.56 4.09 8.31
C ALA A 237 0.19 4.46 8.92
N SER A 238 -0.77 4.89 8.10
CA SER A 238 -2.13 5.22 8.56
C SER A 238 -2.89 4.00 9.09
N THR A 239 -2.69 2.84 8.47
CA THR A 239 -3.35 1.59 8.87
C THR A 239 -2.78 1.02 10.15
N LEU A 240 -1.44 1.03 10.28
CA LEU A 240 -0.74 0.52 11.47
C LEU A 240 -0.78 1.50 12.64
N GLY A 241 -0.99 2.80 12.37
CA GLY A 241 -0.87 3.85 13.37
C GLY A 241 0.57 4.11 13.80
N VAL A 242 1.55 3.74 12.95
CA VAL A 242 3.00 3.84 13.23
C VAL A 242 3.69 4.49 12.03
N PRO A 243 4.52 5.53 12.22
CA PRO A 243 5.27 6.16 11.14
C PRO A 243 6.20 5.18 10.42
N VAL A 244 6.38 5.38 9.11
CA VAL A 244 7.21 4.49 8.27
C VAL A 244 8.61 4.31 8.85
N LEU A 245 9.24 5.38 9.33
CA LEU A 245 10.60 5.35 9.87
C LEU A 245 10.75 4.46 11.12
N GLU A 246 9.67 4.25 11.88
CA GLU A 246 9.69 3.41 13.07
C GLU A 246 9.60 1.91 12.73
N PHE A 247 8.81 1.53 11.72
CA PHE A 247 8.74 0.12 11.31
C PHE A 247 9.80 -0.28 10.27
N LEU A 248 10.42 0.68 9.58
CA LEU A 248 11.43 0.43 8.55
C LEU A 248 12.55 -0.54 8.99
N PRO A 249 13.15 -0.43 10.20
CA PRO A 249 14.22 -1.34 10.62
C PRO A 249 13.78 -2.80 10.76
N PHE A 250 12.48 -3.03 10.93
CA PHE A 250 11.89 -4.36 11.12
C PHE A 250 11.43 -5.00 9.81
N THR A 251 11.43 -4.27 8.69
CA THR A 251 11.04 -4.76 7.37
C THR A 251 12.20 -5.46 6.66
N LEU A 252 12.74 -6.51 7.28
CA LEU A 252 13.94 -7.20 6.81
C LEU A 252 13.80 -7.70 5.37
N PHE A 253 12.63 -8.20 4.99
CA PHE A 253 12.37 -8.66 3.63
C PHE A 253 12.53 -7.51 2.62
N ALA A 254 11.93 -6.36 2.87
CA ALA A 254 11.97 -5.22 1.97
C ALA A 254 13.38 -4.62 1.83
N LEU A 255 14.19 -4.69 2.89
CA LEU A 255 15.57 -4.21 2.88
C LEU A 255 16.53 -5.21 2.22
N LEU A 256 16.36 -6.52 2.47
CA LEU A 256 17.25 -7.55 1.97
C LEU A 256 16.96 -7.94 0.52
N SER A 257 15.71 -7.86 0.05
CA SER A 257 15.31 -8.28 -1.28
C SER A 257 16.13 -7.60 -2.40
N PRO A 258 16.24 -6.26 -2.46
CA PRO A 258 17.05 -5.60 -3.48
C PRO A 258 18.53 -5.91 -3.35
N ILE A 259 19.06 -6.07 -2.13
CA ILE A 259 20.46 -6.44 -1.89
C ILE A 259 20.76 -7.83 -2.46
N LEU A 260 19.89 -8.81 -2.15
CA LEU A 260 20.03 -10.18 -2.65
C LEU A 260 19.89 -10.24 -4.18
N SER A 261 19.03 -9.43 -4.77
CA SER A 261 18.91 -9.32 -6.22
C SER A 261 20.17 -8.73 -6.87
N VAL A 262 20.81 -7.74 -6.25
CA VAL A 262 22.11 -7.23 -6.70
C VAL A 262 23.18 -8.31 -6.63
N ILE A 263 23.29 -9.03 -5.51
CA ILE A 263 24.23 -10.15 -5.34
C ILE A 263 23.97 -11.22 -6.41
N SER A 264 22.70 -11.59 -6.65
CA SER A 264 22.30 -12.52 -7.72
C SER A 264 22.76 -12.02 -9.09
N GLY A 265 22.65 -10.73 -9.37
CA GLY A 265 23.12 -10.10 -10.61
C GLY A 265 24.63 -10.23 -10.84
N TYR A 266 25.43 -10.09 -9.78
CA TYR A 266 26.90 -10.19 -9.86
C TYR A 266 27.42 -11.64 -9.84
N THR A 267 26.75 -12.53 -9.10
CA THR A 267 27.17 -13.93 -8.95
C THR A 267 26.57 -14.85 -10.01
N GLY A 268 25.48 -14.43 -10.65
CA GLY A 268 24.70 -15.29 -11.56
C GLY A 268 23.81 -16.31 -10.85
N ILE A 269 23.92 -16.44 -9.52
CA ILE A 269 23.14 -17.42 -8.74
C ILE A 269 21.67 -17.00 -8.71
N GLY A 270 20.79 -17.89 -9.18
CA GLY A 270 19.34 -17.62 -9.22
C GLY A 270 18.90 -16.64 -10.32
N LEU A 271 19.81 -16.14 -11.13
CA LEU A 271 19.50 -15.30 -12.28
C LEU A 271 19.06 -16.19 -13.46
N LYS A 272 17.85 -15.96 -13.97
CA LYS A 272 17.36 -16.75 -15.11
C LYS A 272 17.91 -16.20 -16.42
N MET A 273 18.67 -17.04 -17.12
CA MET A 273 19.12 -16.77 -18.48
C MET A 273 18.05 -17.15 -19.51
N LYS A 274 18.07 -16.53 -20.68
CA LYS A 274 17.27 -16.99 -21.82
C LYS A 274 17.68 -18.42 -22.16
N LYS A 275 16.69 -19.29 -22.40
CA LYS A 275 16.98 -20.58 -23.02
C LYS A 275 17.40 -20.32 -24.46
N GLU A 276 18.56 -20.81 -24.85
CA GLU A 276 18.91 -20.95 -26.28
C GLU A 276 17.90 -21.93 -26.89
N ASN A 277 17.13 -21.46 -27.88
CA ASN A 277 16.28 -22.31 -28.71
C ASN A 277 17.13 -22.97 -29.78
#